data_530c3052d5346a259ade7825a747acf6
#
_entry.id   530c3052d5346a259ade7825a747acf6
#
_cell.length_a   1.000
_cell.length_b   1.000
_cell.length_c   1.000
_cell.angle_alpha   90.00
_cell.angle_beta   90.00
_cell.angle_gamma   90.00
#
_symmetry.space_group_name_H-M   'P 1'
#
loop_
_entity.id
_entity.type
_entity.pdbx_description
1 polymer ?
#
loop_
_entity_poly.entity_id
_entity_poly.type
_entity_poly.pdbx_seq_one_letter_code
_entity_poly.pdbx_strand_id
1 'polypeptide(L)'
;MAAKKSSRSTRSGRTAKGKAGKGKRTARTGKTVKAKKAKKAQKTQKTSKATKTTRARKVFSPRLTSRKKVVRSPRRVSSSAARSIKTITTIKDMRRYLREQRTRSRRVALVPTMGYLHEGHLSLVREARRLAHIVVASVFVNPLQFGPAEDLDRYPRDLAGDRRKLRAAGATVLFAPATSEFYPEGFQTYVEVTGVTRDFCGASRPGHFRGVATVVCKLFNIIQPDLAVFGQKDYQQLVTIRRLVRDLDLDVDIVGMPTVREEDGLAMSSRNSYLSPSQRQQATAIFRGLRKAKRELDNGERDAAELAACVLDLLREERDLEVEYVAVVDPETLERIPEVEDEAVVLVAARVGETRLIDNIRLKVPRRRRR
;
A
#
# COMPACT_ATOMS: atom_id res chain seq x y z
N MET A 1 32.23 55.06 27.32
CA MET A 1 31.26 56.19 27.49
C MET A 1 29.89 55.55 27.38
N ALA A 2 29.28 55.32 28.46
CA ALA A 2 28.29 56.12 29.19
C ALA A 2 26.95 56.09 28.42
N ALA A 3 25.82 55.81 28.94
CA ALA A 3 25.24 55.56 30.25
C ALA A 3 23.73 55.35 29.98
N LYS A 4 23.11 54.41 30.71
CA LYS A 4 22.15 54.63 31.80
C LYS A 4 20.91 55.43 31.43
N LYS A 5 19.69 55.09 31.77
CA LYS A 5 18.97 54.62 32.96
C LYS A 5 17.48 54.54 32.55
N SER A 6 16.69 53.57 32.98
CA SER A 6 15.90 53.46 34.22
C SER A 6 14.65 54.33 34.22
N SER A 7 13.47 53.84 34.48
CA SER A 7 12.79 53.57 35.75
C SER A 7 11.30 53.27 35.49
N ARG A 8 10.73 52.26 36.10
CA ARG A 8 9.89 52.26 37.29
C ARG A 8 8.68 53.19 37.24
N SER A 9 7.47 52.69 37.44
CA SER A 9 6.80 52.52 38.72
C SER A 9 5.30 52.30 38.51
N THR A 10 4.75 51.31 39.04
CA THR A 10 3.97 51.05 40.24
C THR A 10 2.48 51.25 40.17
N ARG A 11 1.82 50.16 40.63
CA ARG A 11 0.71 50.09 41.61
C ARG A 11 -0.63 50.69 41.22
N SER A 12 -1.70 50.12 41.47
CA SER A 12 -2.44 49.38 42.49
C SER A 12 -3.90 49.48 42.06
N GLY A 13 -4.81 48.69 42.30
CA GLY A 13 -5.22 47.89 43.39
C GLY A 13 -6.72 47.79 43.41
N ARG A 14 -7.20 46.75 44.08
CA ARG A 14 -8.44 46.60 44.86
C ARG A 14 -9.77 46.28 44.10
N THR A 15 -10.17 45.00 44.20
CA THR A 15 -11.16 44.42 45.14
C THR A 15 -12.57 45.02 45.18
N ALA A 16 -13.57 44.14 44.88
CA ALA A 16 -14.83 43.94 45.57
C ALA A 16 -15.50 42.71 44.95
N LYS A 17 -15.70 41.64 45.57
CA LYS A 17 -16.59 41.11 46.61
C LYS A 17 -18.10 41.44 46.36
N GLY A 18 -18.84 40.39 46.23
CA GLY A 18 -20.28 40.30 46.50
C GLY A 18 -20.96 39.34 45.53
N LYS A 19 -21.66 38.44 45.91
CA LYS A 19 -22.34 37.80 47.00
C LYS A 19 -23.18 36.70 46.41
N ALA A 20 -23.22 35.62 47.10
CA ALA A 20 -24.05 34.45 46.96
C ALA A 20 -25.57 34.72 46.92
N GLY A 21 -26.28 33.94 46.14
CA GLY A 21 -27.72 33.81 46.21
C GLY A 21 -28.13 32.33 46.16
N LYS A 22 -28.48 31.80 47.32
CA LYS A 22 -29.14 30.48 47.52
C LYS A 22 -30.63 30.57 47.21
N GLY A 23 -31.16 29.54 46.62
CA GLY A 23 -32.62 29.31 46.54
C GLY A 23 -32.87 27.96 45.94
N LYS A 24 -32.95 26.95 46.76
CA LYS A 24 -34.02 26.10 47.26
C LYS A 24 -34.94 25.52 46.19
N ARG A 25 -34.76 24.19 46.02
CA ARG A 25 -35.70 23.09 46.18
C ARG A 25 -37.19 23.39 45.89
N THR A 26 -37.76 22.61 44.95
CA THR A 26 -38.96 21.82 45.24
C THR A 26 -39.01 20.57 44.35
N ALA A 27 -39.16 19.47 45.03
CA ALA A 27 -39.51 18.15 44.46
C ALA A 27 -41.05 18.04 44.38
N ARG A 28 -41.55 17.30 43.41
CA ARG A 28 -42.69 16.39 43.60
C ARG A 28 -43.04 15.65 42.32
N THR A 29 -42.91 14.33 42.44
CA THR A 29 -43.93 13.26 42.29
C THR A 29 -44.55 13.16 40.87
N GLY A 30 -44.33 12.15 40.11
CA GLY A 30 -44.61 10.73 40.39
C GLY A 30 -45.99 10.38 39.83
N LYS A 31 -46.03 9.53 38.77
CA LYS A 31 -47.12 8.54 38.68
C LYS A 31 -46.79 7.53 37.55
N THR A 32 -46.52 6.36 38.02
CA THR A 32 -46.71 5.06 37.38
C THR A 32 -48.09 4.89 36.80
N VAL A 33 -48.19 4.32 35.59
CA VAL A 33 -49.41 3.62 35.18
C VAL A 33 -49.00 2.24 34.66
N LYS A 34 -49.59 1.29 35.35
CA LYS A 34 -49.47 -0.16 35.27
C LYS A 34 -50.06 -0.73 33.97
N ALA A 35 -49.44 -1.84 33.62
CA ALA A 35 -49.90 -2.95 32.81
C ALA A 35 -51.45 -3.19 32.72
N LYS A 36 -51.84 -3.67 31.54
CA LYS A 36 -53.02 -4.59 31.44
C LYS A 36 -52.66 -5.74 30.48
N LYS A 37 -52.71 -6.92 31.09
CA LYS A 37 -52.83 -8.24 30.47
C LYS A 37 -54.20 -8.36 29.78
N ALA A 38 -54.25 -9.06 28.69
CA ALA A 38 -55.39 -9.91 28.35
C ALA A 38 -54.93 -11.13 27.56
N LYS A 39 -55.25 -12.28 28.13
CA LYS A 39 -55.16 -13.65 27.63
C LYS A 39 -56.38 -13.95 26.74
N LYS A 40 -56.17 -14.98 25.90
CA LYS A 40 -57.09 -16.03 25.36
C LYS A 40 -57.05 -16.07 23.85
N ALA A 41 -57.00 -17.18 23.16
CA ALA A 41 -57.35 -18.54 23.50
C ALA A 41 -56.66 -19.54 22.57
N GLN A 42 -56.58 -20.75 23.09
CA GLN A 42 -56.11 -22.00 22.44
C GLN A 42 -57.07 -22.54 21.36
N LYS A 43 -56.47 -23.45 20.58
CA LYS A 43 -57.02 -24.63 19.90
C LYS A 43 -57.27 -24.48 18.40
N THR A 44 -56.48 -25.14 17.64
CA THR A 44 -56.83 -26.49 17.13
C THR A 44 -55.59 -27.17 16.50
N GLN A 45 -55.33 -28.37 16.97
CA GLN A 45 -54.44 -29.34 16.35
C GLN A 45 -55.04 -29.84 15.03
N LYS A 46 -54.24 -29.93 13.99
CA LYS A 46 -54.36 -31.01 13.00
C LYS A 46 -53.00 -31.39 12.48
N THR A 47 -52.70 -32.63 12.70
CA THR A 47 -51.56 -33.43 12.21
C THR A 47 -51.47 -33.46 10.71
N SER A 48 -50.30 -33.15 10.18
CA SER A 48 -49.89 -33.72 8.91
C SER A 48 -48.39 -34.01 8.96
N LYS A 49 -48.06 -35.28 8.74
CA LYS A 49 -46.71 -35.81 8.55
C LYS A 49 -46.02 -35.03 7.42
N ALA A 50 -44.89 -34.39 7.68
CA ALA A 50 -44.01 -33.87 6.67
C ALA A 50 -42.65 -34.55 6.81
N THR A 51 -42.30 -35.25 5.77
CA THR A 51 -41.10 -35.93 5.46
C THR A 51 -39.89 -34.97 5.61
N LYS A 52 -38.91 -35.38 6.40
CA LYS A 52 -37.59 -34.73 6.49
C LYS A 52 -36.84 -34.89 5.17
N THR A 53 -36.81 -33.87 4.35
CA THR A 53 -35.83 -33.72 3.27
C THR A 53 -34.78 -32.71 3.73
N THR A 54 -33.66 -33.20 4.14
CA THR A 54 -32.45 -32.43 4.41
C THR A 54 -31.92 -31.88 3.08
N ARG A 55 -32.30 -30.68 2.75
CA ARG A 55 -31.75 -29.94 1.60
C ARG A 55 -30.47 -29.25 2.06
N ALA A 56 -29.32 -29.92 1.82
CA ALA A 56 -28.02 -29.32 1.98
C ALA A 56 -27.97 -28.01 1.15
N ARG A 57 -27.81 -26.87 1.83
CA ARG A 57 -27.47 -25.61 1.19
C ARG A 57 -26.09 -25.77 0.57
N LYS A 58 -26.01 -25.99 -0.73
CA LYS A 58 -24.77 -25.81 -1.50
C LYS A 58 -24.37 -24.34 -1.36
N VAL A 59 -23.33 -24.10 -0.60
CA VAL A 59 -22.58 -22.84 -0.67
C VAL A 59 -22.04 -22.74 -2.08
N PHE A 60 -22.53 -21.74 -2.80
CA PHE A 60 -22.11 -21.45 -4.16
C PHE A 60 -20.71 -20.82 -4.06
N SER A 61 -19.67 -21.63 -4.19
CA SER A 61 -18.32 -21.14 -4.45
C SER A 61 -18.22 -20.80 -5.93
N PRO A 62 -18.04 -19.55 -6.32
CA PRO A 62 -17.81 -19.23 -7.71
C PRO A 62 -16.44 -19.80 -8.10
N ARG A 63 -16.42 -20.87 -8.90
CA ARG A 63 -15.22 -21.31 -9.61
C ARG A 63 -14.76 -20.15 -10.50
N LEU A 64 -13.66 -19.49 -10.09
CA LEU A 64 -12.94 -18.58 -10.97
C LEU A 64 -12.43 -19.38 -12.17
N THR A 65 -13.14 -19.30 -13.28
CA THR A 65 -12.56 -19.65 -14.57
C THR A 65 -11.60 -18.53 -14.95
N SER A 66 -10.33 -18.72 -14.60
CA SER A 66 -9.27 -17.87 -15.15
C SER A 66 -9.24 -18.10 -16.66
N ARG A 67 -9.80 -17.17 -17.42
CA ARG A 67 -9.48 -17.06 -18.84
C ARG A 67 -7.99 -16.74 -18.93
N LYS A 68 -7.16 -17.76 -19.12
CA LYS A 68 -5.77 -17.61 -19.56
C LYS A 68 -5.79 -16.92 -20.91
N LYS A 69 -5.76 -15.59 -20.94
CA LYS A 69 -5.37 -14.88 -22.16
C LYS A 69 -3.94 -15.32 -22.44
N VAL A 70 -3.76 -16.08 -23.52
CA VAL A 70 -2.44 -16.49 -24.02
C VAL A 70 -1.68 -15.19 -24.34
N VAL A 71 -0.76 -14.83 -23.46
CA VAL A 71 0.18 -13.73 -23.72
C VAL A 71 1.08 -14.17 -24.86
N ARG A 72 0.76 -13.75 -26.08
CA ARG A 72 1.66 -13.91 -27.23
C ARG A 72 2.94 -13.15 -26.92
N SER A 73 4.05 -13.86 -26.82
CA SER A 73 5.38 -13.30 -26.63
C SER A 73 5.65 -12.18 -27.64
N PRO A 74 5.96 -10.95 -27.23
CA PRO A 74 6.29 -9.90 -28.18
C PRO A 74 7.63 -10.24 -28.86
N ARG A 75 7.68 -10.09 -30.19
CA ARG A 75 8.91 -10.16 -30.97
C ARG A 75 9.93 -9.20 -30.34
N ARG A 76 11.18 -9.67 -30.15
CA ARG A 76 12.31 -8.84 -29.73
C ARG A 76 12.34 -7.56 -30.57
N VAL A 77 12.10 -6.43 -29.95
CA VAL A 77 12.27 -5.13 -30.60
C VAL A 77 13.76 -4.87 -30.65
N SER A 78 14.33 -4.77 -31.85
CA SER A 78 15.74 -4.46 -32.04
C SER A 78 16.13 -3.17 -31.32
N SER A 79 17.26 -3.21 -30.63
CA SER A 79 17.86 -2.06 -29.94
C SER A 79 18.42 -1.10 -31.01
N SER A 80 17.64 -0.11 -31.41
CA SER A 80 18.15 1.02 -32.18
C SER A 80 18.16 2.28 -31.33
N ALA A 81 19.30 2.93 -31.27
CA ALA A 81 19.61 4.29 -30.86
C ALA A 81 18.89 4.85 -29.61
N ALA A 82 19.63 5.45 -28.70
CA ALA A 82 19.15 6.19 -27.53
C ALA A 82 18.04 7.18 -27.91
N ARG A 83 16.80 6.70 -27.92
CA ARG A 83 15.62 7.52 -28.20
C ARG A 83 15.50 8.59 -27.12
N SER A 84 15.26 9.84 -27.52
CA SER A 84 14.96 10.91 -26.57
C SER A 84 13.72 10.54 -25.77
N ILE A 85 13.79 10.62 -24.43
CA ILE A 85 12.61 10.50 -23.58
C ILE A 85 11.79 11.80 -23.66
N LYS A 86 10.50 11.71 -23.93
CA LYS A 86 9.58 12.86 -23.94
C LYS A 86 9.11 13.15 -22.53
N THR A 87 9.29 14.37 -22.04
CA THR A 87 8.71 14.82 -20.78
C THR A 87 7.37 15.46 -21.06
N ILE A 88 6.32 15.05 -20.32
CA ILE A 88 4.95 15.57 -20.39
C ILE A 88 4.51 15.93 -18.98
N THR A 89 3.95 17.11 -18.80
CA THR A 89 3.56 17.65 -17.49
C THR A 89 2.07 17.88 -17.33
N THR A 90 1.30 17.85 -18.43
CA THR A 90 -0.15 18.07 -18.37
C THR A 90 -0.94 16.83 -18.75
N ILE A 91 -2.10 16.65 -18.15
CA ILE A 91 -3.04 15.55 -18.45
C ILE A 91 -3.50 15.65 -19.91
N LYS A 92 -3.79 16.87 -20.39
CA LYS A 92 -4.23 17.14 -21.77
C LYS A 92 -3.21 16.63 -22.78
N ASP A 93 -1.94 16.98 -22.60
CA ASP A 93 -0.88 16.57 -23.53
C ASP A 93 -0.57 15.07 -23.45
N MET A 94 -0.66 14.47 -22.24
CA MET A 94 -0.52 13.02 -22.09
C MET A 94 -1.60 12.29 -22.88
N ARG A 95 -2.85 12.67 -22.70
CA ARG A 95 -3.98 12.07 -23.43
C ARG A 95 -3.86 12.25 -24.94
N ARG A 96 -3.42 13.45 -25.42
CA ARG A 96 -3.17 13.70 -26.84
C ARG A 96 -2.09 12.77 -27.39
N TYR A 97 -0.94 12.70 -26.71
CA TYR A 97 0.16 11.83 -27.10
C TYR A 97 -0.26 10.36 -27.17
N LEU A 98 -0.98 9.86 -26.18
CA LEU A 98 -1.38 8.46 -26.13
C LEU A 98 -2.44 8.12 -27.18
N ARG A 99 -3.35 9.03 -27.51
CA ARG A 99 -4.27 8.83 -28.65
C ARG A 99 -3.51 8.58 -29.96
N GLU A 100 -2.49 9.40 -30.24
CA GLU A 100 -1.64 9.23 -31.42
C GLU A 100 -0.87 7.91 -31.41
N GLN A 101 -0.46 7.40 -30.25
CA GLN A 101 0.20 6.11 -30.17
C GLN A 101 -0.75 4.94 -30.44
N ARG A 102 -1.98 5.03 -29.94
CA ARG A 102 -3.00 3.99 -30.11
C ARG A 102 -3.47 3.83 -31.57
N THR A 103 -3.52 4.89 -32.33
CA THR A 103 -3.82 4.79 -33.79
C THR A 103 -2.79 3.93 -34.53
N ARG A 104 -1.62 3.72 -33.94
CA ARG A 104 -0.53 2.87 -34.47
C ARG A 104 -0.51 1.47 -33.81
N SER A 105 -1.58 1.06 -33.13
CA SER A 105 -1.72 -0.21 -32.39
C SER A 105 -0.56 -0.49 -31.43
N ARG A 106 0.00 0.57 -30.81
CA ARG A 106 1.10 0.46 -29.87
C ARG A 106 0.60 0.14 -28.48
N ARG A 107 1.12 -0.93 -27.91
CA ARG A 107 0.87 -1.32 -26.51
C ARG A 107 1.57 -0.36 -25.55
N VAL A 108 0.86 0.07 -24.51
CA VAL A 108 1.30 1.05 -23.52
C VAL A 108 1.50 0.38 -22.17
N ALA A 109 2.67 0.56 -21.56
CA ALA A 109 2.95 0.17 -20.18
C ALA A 109 3.09 1.40 -19.30
N LEU A 110 2.62 1.29 -18.06
CA LEU A 110 2.80 2.29 -17.00
C LEU A 110 3.72 1.76 -15.92
N VAL A 111 4.67 2.58 -15.46
CA VAL A 111 5.48 2.37 -14.26
C VAL A 111 5.27 3.56 -13.33
N PRO A 112 4.40 3.45 -12.31
CA PRO A 112 4.17 4.53 -11.35
C PRO A 112 5.34 4.63 -10.38
N THR A 113 5.88 5.85 -10.19
CA THR A 113 6.93 6.15 -9.21
C THR A 113 6.73 7.51 -8.56
N MET A 114 7.40 7.74 -7.45
CA MET A 114 7.48 9.05 -6.81
C MET A 114 8.76 9.82 -7.17
N GLY A 115 9.62 9.24 -7.99
CA GLY A 115 10.94 9.83 -8.31
C GLY A 115 12.06 9.35 -7.37
N TYR A 116 13.22 10.00 -7.47
CA TYR A 116 14.48 9.61 -6.83
C TYR A 116 14.82 8.15 -7.11
N LEU A 117 14.89 7.86 -8.41
CA LEU A 117 14.90 6.50 -8.92
C LEU A 117 16.23 5.77 -8.62
N HIS A 118 16.11 4.53 -8.24
CA HIS A 118 17.18 3.57 -8.04
C HIS A 118 16.98 2.33 -8.93
N GLU A 119 17.90 1.41 -8.90
CA GLU A 119 17.90 0.20 -9.76
C GLU A 119 16.63 -0.63 -9.63
N GLY A 120 16.03 -0.68 -8.44
CA GLY A 120 14.72 -1.31 -8.24
C GLY A 120 13.63 -0.73 -9.15
N HIS A 121 13.54 0.59 -9.30
CA HIS A 121 12.60 1.24 -10.22
C HIS A 121 12.97 1.01 -11.68
N LEU A 122 14.28 1.04 -12.00
CA LEU A 122 14.76 0.87 -13.38
C LEU A 122 14.52 -0.56 -13.89
N SER A 123 14.57 -1.56 -13.02
CA SER A 123 14.20 -2.94 -13.37
C SER A 123 12.73 -3.05 -13.83
N LEU A 124 11.80 -2.31 -13.19
CA LEU A 124 10.40 -2.24 -13.62
C LEU A 124 10.27 -1.62 -15.01
N VAL A 125 11.03 -0.55 -15.28
CA VAL A 125 11.01 0.12 -16.59
C VAL A 125 11.55 -0.79 -17.69
N ARG A 126 12.63 -1.55 -17.43
CA ARG A 126 13.18 -2.52 -18.41
C ARG A 126 12.17 -3.64 -18.69
N GLU A 127 11.50 -4.16 -17.66
CA GLU A 127 10.46 -5.15 -17.89
C GLU A 127 9.26 -4.57 -18.66
N ALA A 128 8.80 -3.37 -18.31
CA ALA A 128 7.77 -2.66 -19.07
C ALA A 128 8.17 -2.50 -20.54
N ARG A 129 9.45 -2.19 -20.81
CA ARG A 129 9.98 -2.05 -22.18
C ARG A 129 10.00 -3.38 -22.94
N ARG A 130 10.20 -4.50 -22.24
CA ARG A 130 10.12 -5.83 -22.84
C ARG A 130 8.68 -6.19 -23.25
N LEU A 131 7.69 -5.69 -22.50
CA LEU A 131 6.27 -6.04 -22.66
C LEU A 131 5.44 -5.07 -23.52
N ALA A 132 5.93 -3.82 -23.73
CA ALA A 132 5.20 -2.78 -24.42
C ALA A 132 6.06 -1.92 -25.36
N HIS A 133 5.40 -1.29 -26.33
CA HIS A 133 6.02 -0.37 -27.28
C HIS A 133 6.27 1.02 -26.68
N ILE A 134 5.34 1.48 -25.86
CA ILE A 134 5.38 2.76 -25.16
C ILE A 134 5.46 2.47 -23.67
N VAL A 135 6.49 3.01 -23.02
CA VAL A 135 6.65 2.95 -21.57
C VAL A 135 6.52 4.34 -21.01
N VAL A 136 5.46 4.56 -20.25
CA VAL A 136 5.22 5.78 -19.48
C VAL A 136 5.69 5.53 -18.06
N ALA A 137 6.73 6.22 -17.62
CA ALA A 137 7.09 6.28 -16.21
C ALA A 137 6.53 7.57 -15.62
N SER A 138 5.70 7.48 -14.56
CA SER A 138 5.31 8.67 -13.83
C SER A 138 6.32 8.99 -12.73
N VAL A 139 6.60 10.29 -12.53
CA VAL A 139 7.33 10.81 -11.37
C VAL A 139 6.43 11.83 -10.71
N PHE A 140 5.76 11.41 -9.63
CA PHE A 140 4.80 12.23 -8.91
C PHE A 140 4.83 11.88 -7.42
N VAL A 141 5.32 12.79 -6.58
CA VAL A 141 5.26 12.66 -5.12
C VAL A 141 3.83 12.95 -4.70
N ASN A 142 3.08 11.90 -4.42
CA ASN A 142 1.64 11.97 -4.17
C ASN A 142 1.35 12.43 -2.73
N PRO A 143 0.84 13.65 -2.50
CA PRO A 143 0.60 14.14 -1.14
C PRO A 143 -0.47 13.35 -0.39
N LEU A 144 -1.43 12.74 -1.09
CA LEU A 144 -2.54 12.01 -0.46
C LEU A 144 -2.12 10.71 0.25
N GLN A 145 -0.92 10.20 -0.03
CA GLN A 145 -0.43 8.96 0.59
C GLN A 145 0.53 9.18 1.75
N PHE A 146 0.75 10.43 2.14
CA PHE A 146 1.58 10.79 3.30
C PHE A 146 0.72 11.28 4.46
N GLY A 147 0.97 10.73 5.62
CA GLY A 147 0.40 11.23 6.88
C GLY A 147 1.08 12.53 7.35
N PRO A 148 0.47 13.23 8.31
CA PRO A 148 1.00 14.52 8.80
C PRO A 148 2.43 14.45 9.38
N ALA A 149 2.84 13.28 9.89
CA ALA A 149 4.16 13.07 10.50
C ALA A 149 5.13 12.33 9.55
N GLU A 150 4.78 12.17 8.27
CA GLU A 150 5.63 11.46 7.33
C GLU A 150 6.55 12.42 6.55
N ASP A 151 7.45 11.85 5.78
CA ASP A 151 8.58 12.52 5.13
C ASP A 151 8.24 13.25 3.81
N LEU A 152 7.00 13.74 3.60
CA LEU A 152 6.56 14.38 2.36
C LEU A 152 7.46 15.56 1.96
N ASP A 153 7.77 16.44 2.89
CA ASP A 153 8.58 17.64 2.62
C ASP A 153 10.06 17.30 2.40
N ARG A 154 10.55 16.27 3.11
CA ARG A 154 11.93 15.77 3.01
C ARG A 154 12.11 14.73 1.90
N TYR A 155 11.02 14.29 1.25
CA TYR A 155 11.12 13.24 0.23
C TYR A 155 12.04 13.71 -0.92
N PRO A 156 13.10 12.94 -1.24
CA PRO A 156 14.13 13.39 -2.18
C PRO A 156 13.58 13.56 -3.60
N ARG A 157 14.04 14.60 -4.30
CA ARG A 157 13.61 14.94 -5.66
C ARG A 157 14.81 15.26 -6.53
N ASP A 158 14.94 14.54 -7.64
CA ASP A 158 15.97 14.78 -8.70
C ASP A 158 15.37 14.46 -10.07
N LEU A 159 14.46 15.31 -10.57
CA LEU A 159 13.76 15.08 -11.82
C LEU A 159 14.73 14.98 -13.01
N ALA A 160 15.83 15.73 -13.00
CA ALA A 160 16.84 15.70 -14.07
C ALA A 160 17.60 14.36 -14.08
N GLY A 161 18.01 13.88 -12.90
CA GLY A 161 18.62 12.56 -12.73
C GLY A 161 17.66 11.44 -13.09
N ASP A 162 16.42 11.52 -12.63
CA ASP A 162 15.37 10.55 -12.95
C ASP A 162 15.14 10.46 -14.46
N ARG A 163 15.06 11.60 -15.16
CA ARG A 163 14.92 11.64 -16.62
C ARG A 163 16.09 10.94 -17.32
N ARG A 164 17.35 11.15 -16.87
CA ARG A 164 18.52 10.47 -17.44
C ARG A 164 18.45 8.96 -17.22
N LYS A 165 18.15 8.52 -15.99
CA LYS A 165 18.02 7.12 -15.61
C LYS A 165 16.89 6.43 -16.39
N LEU A 166 15.71 7.04 -16.49
CA LEU A 166 14.56 6.53 -17.24
C LEU A 166 14.87 6.35 -18.72
N ARG A 167 15.54 7.34 -19.33
CA ARG A 167 15.99 7.23 -20.73
C ARG A 167 16.90 6.03 -20.94
N ALA A 168 17.88 5.85 -20.06
CA ALA A 168 18.83 4.73 -20.13
C ALA A 168 18.12 3.37 -19.95
N ALA A 169 17.09 3.30 -19.08
CA ALA A 169 16.29 2.10 -18.88
C ALA A 169 15.28 1.83 -20.01
N GLY A 170 15.08 2.75 -20.95
CA GLY A 170 14.22 2.57 -22.11
C GLY A 170 12.80 3.10 -21.97
N ALA A 171 12.53 3.98 -20.99
CA ALA A 171 11.26 4.69 -20.92
C ALA A 171 11.07 5.60 -22.15
N THR A 172 9.85 5.64 -22.67
CA THR A 172 9.48 6.47 -23.82
C THR A 172 9.02 7.85 -23.39
N VAL A 173 8.31 7.89 -22.26
CA VAL A 173 7.71 9.12 -21.71
C VAL A 173 7.98 9.17 -20.21
N LEU A 174 8.37 10.35 -19.75
CA LEU A 174 8.34 10.79 -18.37
C LEU A 174 7.09 11.65 -18.18
N PHE A 175 6.17 11.20 -17.34
CA PHE A 175 4.99 11.98 -16.92
C PHE A 175 5.24 12.56 -15.54
N ALA A 176 5.41 13.88 -15.48
CA ALA A 176 5.72 14.59 -14.24
C ALA A 176 4.76 15.78 -14.05
N PRO A 177 3.48 15.52 -13.71
CA PRO A 177 2.50 16.60 -13.50
C PRO A 177 2.77 17.35 -12.20
N ALA A 178 2.39 18.62 -12.16
CA ALA A 178 2.33 19.38 -10.91
C ALA A 178 1.18 18.87 -10.02
N THR A 179 1.27 19.12 -8.73
CA THR A 179 0.22 18.69 -7.77
C THR A 179 -1.12 19.36 -8.10
N SER A 180 -1.11 20.65 -8.47
CA SER A 180 -2.32 21.39 -8.88
C SER A 180 -2.94 20.86 -10.18
N GLU A 181 -2.14 20.34 -11.11
CA GLU A 181 -2.63 19.66 -12.33
C GLU A 181 -3.29 18.32 -11.97
N PHE A 182 -2.71 17.60 -11.02
CA PHE A 182 -3.18 16.27 -10.65
C PHE A 182 -4.35 16.31 -9.67
N TYR A 183 -4.30 17.20 -8.70
CA TYR A 183 -5.36 17.48 -7.71
C TYR A 183 -5.69 18.98 -7.76
N PRO A 184 -6.60 19.41 -8.63
CA PRO A 184 -7.02 20.81 -8.70
C PRO A 184 -7.77 21.23 -7.44
N GLU A 185 -7.90 22.53 -7.25
CA GLU A 185 -8.69 23.09 -6.17
C GLU A 185 -10.13 22.51 -6.19
N GLY A 186 -10.67 22.20 -5.02
CA GLY A 186 -11.98 21.56 -4.91
C GLY A 186 -12.00 20.05 -5.21
N PHE A 187 -10.84 19.38 -5.32
CA PHE A 187 -10.80 17.92 -5.49
C PHE A 187 -11.45 17.18 -4.33
N GLN A 188 -12.46 16.32 -4.62
CA GLN A 188 -13.31 15.67 -3.60
C GLN A 188 -13.44 14.15 -3.78
N THR A 189 -12.91 13.56 -4.85
CA THR A 189 -13.12 12.14 -5.17
C THR A 189 -11.94 11.29 -4.73
N TYR A 190 -12.22 10.27 -3.93
CA TYR A 190 -11.23 9.32 -3.45
C TYR A 190 -11.64 7.90 -3.79
N VAL A 191 -10.65 7.02 -3.92
CA VAL A 191 -10.85 5.58 -4.12
C VAL A 191 -10.28 4.86 -2.90
N GLU A 192 -11.05 3.97 -2.31
CA GLU A 192 -10.66 3.20 -1.14
C GLU A 192 -10.85 1.71 -1.37
N VAL A 193 -9.87 0.92 -0.95
CA VAL A 193 -9.91 -0.54 -0.92
C VAL A 193 -9.86 -0.95 0.54
N THR A 194 -10.95 -1.47 1.09
CA THR A 194 -11.13 -1.58 2.55
C THR A 194 -10.59 -2.87 3.16
N GLY A 195 -10.59 -4.00 2.44
CA GLY A 195 -10.22 -5.31 2.99
C GLY A 195 -8.72 -5.47 3.22
N VAL A 196 -7.96 -5.59 2.15
CA VAL A 196 -6.50 -5.86 2.16
C VAL A 196 -5.66 -4.69 2.71
N THR A 197 -6.28 -3.56 3.02
CA THR A 197 -5.63 -2.34 3.54
C THR A 197 -5.89 -2.09 5.02
N ARG A 198 -6.64 -2.98 5.71
CA ARG A 198 -7.03 -2.76 7.09
C ARG A 198 -5.87 -2.91 8.07
N ASP A 199 -5.03 -3.91 7.85
CA ASP A 199 -3.95 -4.29 8.76
C ASP A 199 -2.57 -3.83 8.24
N PHE A 200 -1.49 -4.11 8.96
CA PHE A 200 -0.09 -3.87 8.59
C PHE A 200 0.19 -2.39 8.27
N CYS A 201 0.71 -2.09 7.06
CA CYS A 201 0.93 -0.71 6.64
C CYS A 201 -0.36 0.11 6.62
N GLY A 202 -1.53 -0.48 6.41
CA GLY A 202 -2.80 0.23 6.46
C GLY A 202 -3.16 0.69 7.86
N ALA A 203 -2.94 -0.16 8.87
CA ALA A 203 -3.15 0.18 10.27
C ALA A 203 -2.14 1.21 10.78
N SER A 204 -0.84 1.04 10.43
CA SER A 204 0.23 1.94 10.88
C SER A 204 0.28 3.28 10.12
N ARG A 205 -0.38 3.37 8.96
CA ARG A 205 -0.42 4.57 8.10
C ARG A 205 -1.85 4.88 7.65
N PRO A 206 -2.71 5.41 8.53
CA PRO A 206 -4.10 5.72 8.18
C PRO A 206 -4.22 6.64 6.96
N GLY A 207 -5.07 6.27 5.99
CA GLY A 207 -5.26 7.02 4.75
C GLY A 207 -4.22 6.75 3.64
N HIS A 208 -3.10 6.12 3.93
CA HIS A 208 -2.05 5.83 2.96
C HIS A 208 -2.58 5.12 1.71
N PHE A 209 -3.25 3.98 1.88
CA PHE A 209 -3.75 3.21 0.75
C PHE A 209 -4.92 3.87 0.02
N ARG A 210 -5.72 4.70 0.69
CA ARG A 210 -6.69 5.57 0.01
C ARG A 210 -5.98 6.54 -0.93
N GLY A 211 -4.87 7.13 -0.49
CA GLY A 211 -4.02 7.96 -1.34
C GLY A 211 -3.42 7.19 -2.51
N VAL A 212 -2.89 5.98 -2.26
CA VAL A 212 -2.32 5.10 -3.30
C VAL A 212 -3.38 4.67 -4.31
N ALA A 213 -4.53 4.17 -3.86
CA ALA A 213 -5.62 3.74 -4.75
C ALA A 213 -6.13 4.90 -5.61
N THR A 214 -6.26 6.10 -5.02
CA THR A 214 -6.70 7.31 -5.73
C THR A 214 -5.72 7.72 -6.81
N VAL A 215 -4.41 7.82 -6.51
CA VAL A 215 -3.40 8.23 -7.50
C VAL A 215 -3.28 7.22 -8.62
N VAL A 216 -3.29 5.92 -8.30
CA VAL A 216 -3.17 4.87 -9.33
C VAL A 216 -4.42 4.80 -10.21
N CYS A 217 -5.61 4.90 -9.63
CA CYS A 217 -6.86 4.99 -10.40
C CYS A 217 -6.85 6.20 -11.34
N LYS A 218 -6.40 7.37 -10.88
CA LYS A 218 -6.23 8.55 -11.75
C LYS A 218 -5.21 8.31 -12.86
N LEU A 219 -4.07 7.71 -12.56
CA LEU A 219 -3.06 7.36 -13.57
C LEU A 219 -3.63 6.39 -14.62
N PHE A 220 -4.39 5.37 -14.20
CA PHE A 220 -5.05 4.45 -15.13
C PHE A 220 -6.06 5.18 -16.03
N ASN A 221 -6.86 6.08 -15.48
CA ASN A 221 -7.81 6.89 -16.26
C ASN A 221 -7.16 7.91 -17.21
N ILE A 222 -5.98 8.43 -16.86
CA ILE A 222 -5.25 9.39 -17.69
C ILE A 222 -4.52 8.67 -18.83
N ILE A 223 -3.83 7.57 -18.49
CA ILE A 223 -2.90 6.88 -19.37
C ILE A 223 -3.58 5.72 -20.11
N GLN A 224 -4.56 5.07 -19.49
CA GLN A 224 -5.26 3.89 -19.99
C GLN A 224 -4.24 2.84 -20.48
N PRO A 225 -3.34 2.36 -19.62
CA PRO A 225 -2.28 1.44 -20.04
C PRO A 225 -2.84 0.03 -20.30
N ASP A 226 -2.24 -0.71 -21.21
CA ASP A 226 -2.53 -2.15 -21.39
C ASP A 226 -1.96 -2.99 -20.24
N LEU A 227 -0.89 -2.50 -19.60
CA LEU A 227 -0.30 -3.12 -18.41
C LEU A 227 0.36 -2.07 -17.51
N ALA A 228 0.44 -2.38 -16.22
CA ALA A 228 1.20 -1.59 -15.26
C ALA A 228 2.13 -2.48 -14.44
N VAL A 229 3.37 -2.00 -14.23
CA VAL A 229 4.43 -2.77 -13.57
C VAL A 229 4.72 -2.20 -12.20
N PHE A 230 4.64 -3.04 -11.17
CA PHE A 230 4.86 -2.70 -9.77
C PHE A 230 5.90 -3.61 -9.14
N GLY A 231 6.64 -3.10 -8.15
CA GLY A 231 7.58 -3.91 -7.37
C GLY A 231 6.87 -4.72 -6.28
N GLN A 232 7.31 -5.96 -6.06
CA GLN A 232 6.84 -6.81 -4.95
C GLN A 232 7.37 -6.34 -3.59
N LYS A 233 8.37 -5.45 -3.56
CA LYS A 233 8.85 -4.88 -2.29
C LYS A 233 7.70 -4.25 -1.50
N ASP A 234 6.85 -3.47 -2.13
CA ASP A 234 5.65 -2.87 -1.55
C ASP A 234 4.46 -3.84 -1.74
N TYR A 235 4.56 -5.03 -1.10
CA TYR A 235 3.69 -6.16 -1.39
C TYR A 235 2.21 -5.85 -1.14
N GLN A 236 1.89 -5.22 -0.01
CA GLN A 236 0.53 -4.82 0.31
C GLN A 236 -0.02 -3.81 -0.72
N GLN A 237 0.81 -2.91 -1.22
CA GLN A 237 0.43 -2.01 -2.32
C GLN A 237 0.11 -2.81 -3.59
N LEU A 238 0.95 -3.78 -3.97
CA LEU A 238 0.69 -4.61 -5.15
C LEU A 238 -0.64 -5.36 -5.05
N VAL A 239 -0.93 -5.95 -3.88
CA VAL A 239 -2.21 -6.64 -3.62
C VAL A 239 -3.38 -5.66 -3.67
N THR A 240 -3.22 -4.48 -3.08
CA THR A 240 -4.23 -3.40 -3.11
C THR A 240 -4.57 -2.99 -4.56
N ILE A 241 -3.54 -2.82 -5.41
CA ILE A 241 -3.75 -2.44 -6.81
C ILE A 241 -4.41 -3.57 -7.61
N ARG A 242 -4.03 -4.82 -7.37
CA ARG A 242 -4.70 -5.97 -7.98
C ARG A 242 -6.17 -6.06 -7.58
N ARG A 243 -6.47 -5.77 -6.32
CA ARG A 243 -7.84 -5.72 -5.81
C ARG A 243 -8.63 -4.60 -6.47
N LEU A 244 -8.06 -3.39 -6.54
CA LEU A 244 -8.64 -2.24 -7.22
C LEU A 244 -9.00 -2.55 -8.68
N VAL A 245 -8.07 -3.15 -9.42
CA VAL A 245 -8.27 -3.51 -10.84
C VAL A 245 -9.37 -4.52 -11.00
N ARG A 246 -9.38 -5.56 -10.16
CA ARG A 246 -10.41 -6.61 -10.19
C ARG A 246 -11.80 -6.10 -9.84
N ASP A 247 -11.89 -5.31 -8.76
CA ASP A 247 -13.18 -4.87 -8.23
C ASP A 247 -13.84 -3.76 -9.06
N LEU A 248 -13.04 -2.98 -9.80
CA LEU A 248 -13.52 -1.94 -10.71
C LEU A 248 -13.50 -2.36 -12.20
N ASP A 249 -13.26 -3.63 -12.49
CA ASP A 249 -13.20 -4.18 -13.85
C ASP A 249 -12.30 -3.36 -14.80
N LEU A 250 -11.16 -2.86 -14.28
CA LEU A 250 -10.24 -2.05 -15.08
C LEU A 250 -9.49 -2.93 -16.07
N ASP A 251 -9.50 -2.55 -17.35
CA ASP A 251 -8.83 -3.30 -18.44
C ASP A 251 -7.31 -3.02 -18.46
N VAL A 252 -6.62 -3.46 -17.41
CA VAL A 252 -5.18 -3.32 -17.25
C VAL A 252 -4.56 -4.56 -16.61
N ASP A 253 -3.50 -5.11 -17.21
CA ASP A 253 -2.75 -6.23 -16.64
C ASP A 253 -1.77 -5.72 -15.55
N ILE A 254 -1.79 -6.29 -14.34
CA ILE A 254 -0.87 -5.93 -13.26
C ILE A 254 0.29 -6.92 -13.17
N VAL A 255 1.49 -6.43 -13.49
CA VAL A 255 2.74 -7.20 -13.46
C VAL A 255 3.49 -6.88 -12.18
N GLY A 256 3.70 -7.89 -11.32
CA GLY A 256 4.49 -7.78 -10.08
C GLY A 256 5.92 -8.26 -10.31
N MET A 257 6.92 -7.41 -10.07
CA MET A 257 8.34 -7.73 -10.24
C MET A 257 9.01 -8.03 -8.91
N PRO A 258 9.93 -9.01 -8.87
CA PRO A 258 10.66 -9.35 -7.65
C PRO A 258 11.39 -8.15 -7.03
N THR A 259 11.55 -8.17 -5.71
CA THR A 259 12.33 -7.16 -4.99
C THR A 259 13.78 -7.18 -5.45
N VAL A 260 14.28 -6.04 -5.92
CA VAL A 260 15.70 -5.83 -6.19
C VAL A 260 16.39 -5.45 -4.89
N ARG A 261 17.55 -6.07 -4.64
CA ARG A 261 18.32 -5.90 -3.42
C ARG A 261 19.69 -5.33 -3.72
N GLU A 262 20.27 -4.69 -2.74
CA GLU A 262 21.66 -4.29 -2.73
C GLU A 262 22.55 -5.52 -2.45
N GLU A 263 23.87 -5.41 -2.60
CA GLU A 263 24.80 -6.53 -2.47
C GLU A 263 24.73 -7.21 -1.08
N ASP A 264 24.45 -6.42 -0.05
CA ASP A 264 24.29 -6.90 1.34
C ASP A 264 22.89 -7.52 1.61
N GLY A 265 22.01 -7.55 0.63
CA GLY A 265 20.69 -8.12 0.70
C GLY A 265 19.59 -7.11 1.09
N LEU A 266 19.92 -5.89 1.51
CA LEU A 266 18.94 -4.88 1.84
C LEU A 266 18.06 -4.56 0.62
N ALA A 267 16.74 -4.56 0.79
CA ALA A 267 15.80 -4.19 -0.26
C ALA A 267 16.04 -2.75 -0.70
N MET A 268 16.20 -2.51 -2.00
CA MET A 268 16.42 -1.17 -2.52
C MET A 268 15.25 -0.23 -2.19
N SER A 269 15.56 0.91 -1.60
CA SER A 269 14.61 1.95 -1.22
C SER A 269 15.24 3.33 -1.31
N SER A 270 14.48 4.33 -1.75
CA SER A 270 14.91 5.74 -1.68
C SER A 270 15.23 6.18 -0.24
N ARG A 271 14.58 5.57 0.75
CA ARG A 271 14.82 5.82 2.17
C ARG A 271 16.11 5.23 2.72
N ASN A 272 16.78 4.32 1.99
CA ASN A 272 18.08 3.80 2.41
C ASN A 272 19.14 4.91 2.50
N SER A 273 18.95 6.02 1.77
CA SER A 273 19.82 7.20 1.85
C SER A 273 19.77 7.95 3.21
N TYR A 274 18.78 7.66 4.04
CA TYR A 274 18.64 8.26 5.38
C TYR A 274 19.44 7.51 6.45
N LEU A 275 19.85 6.26 6.16
CA LEU A 275 20.52 5.40 7.11
C LEU A 275 22.00 5.80 7.30
N SER A 276 22.45 5.91 8.54
CA SER A 276 23.87 5.91 8.83
C SER A 276 24.52 4.57 8.49
N PRO A 277 25.85 4.47 8.37
CA PRO A 277 26.54 3.20 8.11
C PRO A 277 26.18 2.09 9.11
N SER A 278 26.09 2.41 10.42
CA SER A 278 25.68 1.48 11.47
C SER A 278 24.23 1.04 11.30
N GLN A 279 23.31 1.98 11.11
CA GLN A 279 21.89 1.68 10.86
C GLN A 279 21.69 0.85 9.62
N ARG A 280 22.46 1.11 8.56
CA ARG A 280 22.39 0.31 7.32
C ARG A 280 22.80 -1.15 7.59
N GLN A 281 23.85 -1.38 8.35
CA GLN A 281 24.26 -2.73 8.73
C GLN A 281 23.15 -3.46 9.50
N GLN A 282 22.55 -2.82 10.49
CA GLN A 282 21.43 -3.38 11.25
C GLN A 282 20.20 -3.66 10.37
N ALA A 283 19.89 -2.78 9.42
CA ALA A 283 18.77 -2.95 8.49
C ALA A 283 18.86 -4.24 7.65
N THR A 284 20.06 -4.78 7.42
CA THR A 284 20.24 -6.05 6.71
C THR A 284 19.67 -7.25 7.47
N ALA A 285 19.47 -7.13 8.79
CA ALA A 285 18.82 -8.15 9.60
C ALA A 285 17.42 -8.51 9.09
N ILE A 286 16.70 -7.55 8.51
CA ILE A 286 15.37 -7.79 7.93
C ILE A 286 15.45 -8.90 6.89
N PHE A 287 16.38 -8.79 5.94
CA PHE A 287 16.51 -9.83 4.92
C PHE A 287 17.09 -11.12 5.45
N ARG A 288 18.03 -11.05 6.42
CA ARG A 288 18.56 -12.26 7.09
C ARG A 288 17.43 -13.04 7.78
N GLY A 289 16.53 -12.33 8.50
CA GLY A 289 15.35 -12.93 9.13
C GLY A 289 14.40 -13.57 8.13
N LEU A 290 14.05 -12.85 7.05
CA LEU A 290 13.21 -13.38 5.98
C LEU A 290 13.81 -14.64 5.34
N ARG A 291 15.12 -14.67 5.12
CA ARG A 291 15.82 -15.87 4.64
C ARG A 291 15.81 -17.01 5.64
N LYS A 292 15.85 -16.71 6.95
CA LYS A 292 15.73 -17.71 8.01
C LYS A 292 14.36 -18.39 7.92
N ALA A 293 13.27 -17.62 7.89
CA ALA A 293 11.93 -18.18 7.75
C ALA A 293 11.78 -19.06 6.49
N LYS A 294 12.37 -18.64 5.37
CA LYS A 294 12.35 -19.47 4.17
C LYS A 294 13.11 -20.80 4.38
N ARG A 295 14.25 -20.80 5.05
CA ARG A 295 15.00 -22.04 5.33
C ARG A 295 14.23 -22.96 6.25
N GLU A 296 13.58 -22.41 7.31
CA GLU A 296 12.76 -23.21 8.21
C GLU A 296 11.58 -23.86 7.46
N LEU A 297 10.91 -23.12 6.57
CA LEU A 297 9.90 -23.70 5.70
C LEU A 297 10.46 -24.82 4.81
N ASP A 298 11.64 -24.62 4.20
CA ASP A 298 12.29 -25.61 3.35
C ASP A 298 12.69 -26.86 4.16
N ASN A 299 13.01 -26.70 5.47
CA ASN A 299 13.29 -27.76 6.43
C ASN A 299 12.05 -28.50 6.93
N GLY A 300 10.85 -27.99 6.67
CA GLY A 300 9.61 -28.67 7.01
C GLY A 300 8.71 -27.92 7.97
N GLU A 301 9.14 -26.77 8.52
CA GLU A 301 8.27 -25.94 9.35
C GLU A 301 7.08 -25.42 8.55
N ARG A 302 5.88 -25.46 9.13
CA ARG A 302 4.64 -25.00 8.51
C ARG A 302 3.88 -24.03 9.38
N ASP A 303 4.11 -24.07 10.69
CA ASP A 303 3.44 -23.15 11.62
C ASP A 303 3.82 -21.71 11.32
N ALA A 304 2.81 -20.89 11.04
CA ALA A 304 3.02 -19.50 10.65
C ALA A 304 3.53 -18.64 11.82
N ALA A 305 3.20 -19.00 13.07
CA ALA A 305 3.68 -18.28 14.24
C ALA A 305 5.18 -18.58 14.48
N GLU A 306 5.61 -19.84 14.31
CA GLU A 306 7.02 -20.22 14.43
C GLU A 306 7.88 -19.59 13.33
N LEU A 307 7.37 -19.56 12.09
CA LEU A 307 8.02 -18.86 10.98
C LEU A 307 8.14 -17.35 11.23
N ALA A 308 7.14 -16.73 11.84
CA ALA A 308 7.19 -15.31 12.21
C ALA A 308 8.14 -15.07 13.40
N ALA A 309 8.10 -15.94 14.41
CA ALA A 309 8.95 -15.87 15.59
C ALA A 309 10.43 -15.94 15.23
N CYS A 310 10.84 -16.86 14.36
CA CYS A 310 12.23 -16.99 13.95
C CYS A 310 12.78 -15.73 13.24
N VAL A 311 11.91 -14.95 12.56
CA VAL A 311 12.27 -13.64 12.00
C VAL A 311 12.39 -12.61 13.10
N LEU A 312 11.38 -12.54 13.97
CA LEU A 312 11.28 -11.56 15.05
C LEU A 312 12.48 -11.64 16.01
N ASP A 313 12.89 -12.85 16.39
CA ASP A 313 14.01 -13.07 17.29
C ASP A 313 15.32 -12.51 16.71
N LEU A 314 15.57 -12.77 15.41
CA LEU A 314 16.75 -12.22 14.75
C LEU A 314 16.73 -10.70 14.65
N LEU A 315 15.55 -10.09 14.45
CA LEU A 315 15.43 -8.63 14.39
C LEU A 315 15.63 -7.98 15.78
N ARG A 316 15.26 -8.66 16.86
CA ARG A 316 15.43 -8.17 18.25
C ARG A 316 16.88 -8.16 18.72
N GLU A 317 17.76 -8.87 18.04
CA GLU A 317 19.20 -8.84 18.33
C GLU A 317 19.83 -7.48 17.94
N GLU A 318 19.18 -6.72 17.05
CA GLU A 318 19.70 -5.44 16.55
C GLU A 318 19.24 -4.27 17.41
N ARG A 319 20.21 -3.46 17.88
CA ARG A 319 20.02 -2.44 18.92
C ARG A 319 19.07 -1.31 18.53
N ASP A 320 19.21 -0.79 17.30
CA ASP A 320 18.46 0.39 16.82
C ASP A 320 17.27 -0.01 15.93
N LEU A 321 16.90 -1.30 15.93
CA LEU A 321 15.83 -1.83 15.11
C LEU A 321 14.58 -2.10 15.94
N GLU A 322 13.55 -1.29 15.74
CA GLU A 322 12.24 -1.44 16.36
C GLU A 322 11.29 -2.12 15.38
N VAL A 323 10.78 -3.28 15.75
CA VAL A 323 9.87 -4.07 14.90
C VAL A 323 8.44 -3.57 15.06
N GLU A 324 7.80 -3.09 13.99
CA GLU A 324 6.37 -2.76 13.99
C GLU A 324 5.51 -4.03 13.84
N TYR A 325 5.87 -4.89 12.91
CA TYR A 325 5.25 -6.21 12.74
C TYR A 325 6.13 -7.18 11.96
N VAL A 326 5.93 -8.46 12.28
CA VAL A 326 6.25 -9.61 11.43
C VAL A 326 4.96 -10.41 11.27
N ALA A 327 4.61 -10.80 10.06
CA ALA A 327 3.38 -11.55 9.80
C ALA A 327 3.55 -12.52 8.64
N VAL A 328 3.04 -13.74 8.83
CA VAL A 328 2.87 -14.72 7.75
C VAL A 328 1.41 -14.68 7.31
N VAL A 329 1.19 -14.43 6.02
CA VAL A 329 -0.14 -14.12 5.49
C VAL A 329 -0.40 -14.84 4.17
N ASP A 330 -1.68 -15.00 3.84
CA ASP A 330 -2.12 -15.42 2.51
C ASP A 330 -1.68 -14.41 1.44
N PRO A 331 -1.15 -14.85 0.31
CA PRO A 331 -0.61 -13.96 -0.73
C PRO A 331 -1.62 -13.02 -1.41
N GLU A 332 -2.92 -13.37 -1.40
CA GLU A 332 -3.96 -12.62 -2.11
C GLU A 332 -4.87 -11.80 -1.19
N THR A 333 -5.19 -12.36 0.00
CA THR A 333 -6.11 -11.73 0.95
C THR A 333 -5.38 -10.91 2.02
N LEU A 334 -4.09 -11.20 2.26
CA LEU A 334 -3.27 -10.68 3.35
C LEU A 334 -3.84 -11.02 4.75
N GLU A 335 -4.72 -11.98 4.85
CA GLU A 335 -5.19 -12.51 6.12
C GLU A 335 -4.08 -13.36 6.76
N ARG A 336 -3.95 -13.27 8.08
CA ARG A 336 -3.03 -14.15 8.82
C ARG A 336 -3.48 -15.60 8.69
N ILE A 337 -2.56 -16.48 8.42
CA ILE A 337 -2.81 -17.91 8.31
C ILE A 337 -2.18 -18.64 9.51
N PRO A 338 -2.76 -19.74 9.98
CA PRO A 338 -2.16 -20.55 11.04
C PRO A 338 -1.00 -21.41 10.52
N GLU A 339 -1.08 -21.87 9.28
CA GLU A 339 -0.13 -22.81 8.68
C GLU A 339 0.08 -22.50 7.20
N VAL A 340 1.28 -22.76 6.67
CA VAL A 340 1.62 -22.62 5.25
C VAL A 340 1.37 -23.93 4.52
N GLU A 341 0.21 -24.02 3.86
CA GLU A 341 -0.16 -25.21 3.08
C GLU A 341 0.56 -25.28 1.72
N ASP A 342 0.46 -24.24 0.90
CA ASP A 342 1.05 -24.15 -0.44
C ASP A 342 1.98 -22.95 -0.57
N GLU A 343 1.44 -21.75 -0.37
CA GLU A 343 2.16 -20.47 -0.52
C GLU A 343 1.75 -19.49 0.61
N ALA A 344 2.71 -18.68 1.05
CA ALA A 344 2.50 -17.58 1.97
C ALA A 344 3.41 -16.41 1.65
N VAL A 345 3.21 -15.30 2.34
CA VAL A 345 4.15 -14.17 2.32
C VAL A 345 4.48 -13.78 3.76
N VAL A 346 5.76 -13.67 4.06
CA VAL A 346 6.21 -13.04 5.29
C VAL A 346 6.37 -11.55 5.03
N LEU A 347 5.62 -10.74 5.77
CA LEU A 347 5.68 -9.28 5.73
C LEU A 347 6.43 -8.78 6.96
N VAL A 348 7.34 -7.83 6.76
CA VAL A 348 8.08 -7.17 7.85
C VAL A 348 7.98 -5.66 7.68
N ALA A 349 7.71 -4.96 8.79
CA ALA A 349 7.99 -3.54 8.91
C ALA A 349 8.77 -3.29 10.19
N ALA A 350 9.80 -2.46 10.07
CA ALA A 350 10.64 -2.08 11.19
C ALA A 350 11.14 -0.64 11.02
N ARG A 351 11.45 0.00 12.14
CA ARG A 351 12.18 1.27 12.17
C ARG A 351 13.63 1.01 12.51
N VAL A 352 14.52 1.68 11.81
CA VAL A 352 15.94 1.72 12.15
C VAL A 352 16.28 3.17 12.40
N GLY A 353 16.36 3.53 13.67
CA GLY A 353 16.26 4.92 14.11
C GLY A 353 14.93 5.53 13.64
N GLU A 354 14.98 6.67 12.95
CA GLU A 354 13.78 7.32 12.41
C GLU A 354 13.28 6.72 11.08
N THR A 355 14.09 5.87 10.44
CA THR A 355 13.80 5.38 9.09
C THR A 355 12.92 4.12 9.13
N ARG A 356 11.70 4.25 8.63
CA ARG A 356 10.79 3.11 8.47
C ARG A 356 11.13 2.31 7.21
N LEU A 357 11.41 1.04 7.38
CA LEU A 357 11.70 0.08 6.31
C LEU A 357 10.65 -1.02 6.26
N ILE A 358 10.38 -1.49 5.06
CA ILE A 358 9.54 -2.67 4.80
C ILE A 358 10.25 -3.63 3.86
N ASP A 359 10.01 -4.90 4.09
CA ASP A 359 10.45 -5.96 3.20
C ASP A 359 9.51 -7.16 3.28
N ASN A 360 9.67 -8.11 2.38
CA ASN A 360 8.88 -9.33 2.38
C ASN A 360 9.59 -10.45 1.62
N ILE A 361 9.13 -11.68 1.86
CA ILE A 361 9.52 -12.84 1.07
C ILE A 361 8.31 -13.74 0.83
N ARG A 362 8.17 -14.23 -0.39
CA ARG A 362 7.20 -15.29 -0.69
C ARG A 362 7.78 -16.64 -0.25
N LEU A 363 7.00 -17.34 0.50
CA LEU A 363 7.21 -18.72 0.90
C LEU A 363 6.41 -19.63 -0.03
N LYS A 364 7.04 -20.71 -0.46
CA LYS A 364 6.38 -21.73 -1.29
C LYS A 364 6.83 -23.08 -0.81
N VAL A 365 5.86 -23.90 -0.43
CA VAL A 365 6.11 -25.27 0.00
C VAL A 365 6.71 -26.08 -1.15
N PRO A 366 7.86 -26.72 -0.96
CA PRO A 366 8.43 -27.58 -1.99
C PRO A 366 7.47 -28.72 -2.34
N ARG A 367 7.09 -28.83 -3.61
CA ARG A 367 6.32 -30.00 -4.05
C ARG A 367 7.16 -31.25 -3.86
N ARG A 368 6.71 -32.19 -3.03
CA ARG A 368 7.33 -33.52 -2.98
C ARG A 368 7.32 -34.08 -4.40
N ARG A 369 8.51 -34.33 -4.95
CA ARG A 369 8.59 -35.11 -6.19
C ARG A 369 7.96 -36.47 -5.86
N ARG A 370 6.82 -36.77 -6.50
CA ARG A 370 6.31 -38.14 -6.47
C ARG A 370 7.41 -39.00 -7.11
N ARG A 371 7.99 -39.88 -6.29
CA ARG A 371 8.88 -40.91 -6.76
C ARG A 371 8.07 -41.94 -7.56
#